data_00339188f153be37ed93209e8858b9ff
#
_entry.id   00339188f153be37ed93209e8858b9ff
#
_cell.length_a   1.000
_cell.length_b   1.000
_cell.length_c   1.000
_cell.angle_alpha   90.00
_cell.angle_beta   90.00
_cell.angle_gamma   90.00
#
_symmetry.space_group_name_H-M   'P 1'
#
loop_
_entity.id
_entity.type
_entity.pdbx_description
1 polymer ?
#
loop_
_entity_poly.entity_id
_entity_poly.type
_entity_poly.pdbx_seq_one_letter_code
_entity_poly.pdbx_strand_id
1 'polypeptide(L)'
;MVLLITVILYFDEEWSDFRKFCLEMEQKQGIILCCMILRKIHRGEFFMLRIGFDNDKYLQLQSKHIKERIAQFGGKLYLEFGGKLFDDYHASRVLPGFKPDSKIDMLVQLKDDAEIVIVISAGDIEKNKVRGDLGITYDADVLRLIDAFRGYGLYVGSVVLTQFNGQASVMAYEKKLEALGIKVYKHYPIEGYPANIPLIVSEEGFGKNDYIETQRSLVVLTAPGPGSGKMATCLSQLYHENKRGVKAGYAKFETFPIWNIPLRHPVNLAYEAATADLNDVNMIDPFHLEAYGETTVNYNRDVEVFPVLNAMFEQIYGKSPYKSPTDMVVNMVGNCIFNDEAVSAAARTEIVRRYYKALNDHRKGNLGDDVIYKLELLMKQAGTSIEDRVVVAAANKRAEETGDPAAAIELMDGTIVTGKTSSLLGASSAMLLNALKTLAGIKKEVKLIAPEIIEPIQRLKIGHLGNQNPRLHTDEVLIALSICAVTDPVADLALKQLEKLKCCEVHSTVILSSVDETVFKKLGVNLTCEPKYETKKLFHR
;
A
#
# COMPACT_ATOMS: atom_id res chain seq x y z
N MET A 1 15.45 37.23 17.30
CA MET A 1 15.96 36.16 16.46
C MET A 1 17.37 35.72 16.87
N VAL A 2 18.33 36.61 17.06
CA VAL A 2 19.70 36.26 17.51
C VAL A 2 19.71 35.66 18.92
N LEU A 3 18.89 36.18 19.87
CA LEU A 3 18.77 35.64 21.23
C LEU A 3 18.16 34.23 21.27
N LEU A 4 17.29 33.87 20.33
CA LEU A 4 16.62 32.57 20.25
C LEU A 4 17.61 31.49 19.75
N ILE A 5 18.47 31.82 18.78
CA ILE A 5 19.53 30.93 18.27
C ILE A 5 20.61 30.68 19.31
N THR A 6 20.95 31.70 20.13
CA THR A 6 21.93 31.54 21.21
C THR A 6 21.40 30.66 22.34
N VAL A 7 20.09 30.69 22.62
CA VAL A 7 19.46 29.81 23.62
C VAL A 7 19.42 28.36 23.15
N ILE A 8 19.17 28.10 21.86
CA ILE A 8 19.13 26.74 21.29
C ILE A 8 20.53 26.08 21.27
N LEU A 9 21.60 26.87 21.11
CA LEU A 9 22.98 26.36 21.08
C LEU A 9 23.62 26.17 22.46
N TYR A 10 22.95 26.61 23.54
CA TYR A 10 23.52 26.55 24.90
C TYR A 10 22.93 25.45 25.80
N PHE A 11 21.88 24.73 25.38
CA PHE A 11 21.19 23.71 26.16
C PHE A 11 21.24 22.32 25.49
N ASP A 12 22.43 21.75 25.46
CA ASP A 12 22.61 20.39 24.95
C ASP A 12 22.67 19.31 26.05
N GLU A 13 22.46 19.66 27.33
CA GLU A 13 22.70 18.65 28.37
C GLU A 13 21.64 18.46 29.48
N GLU A 14 20.61 19.27 29.75
CA GLU A 14 19.58 18.88 30.77
C GLU A 14 18.23 19.61 30.69
N TRP A 15 17.16 18.87 30.42
CA TRP A 15 15.76 19.33 30.44
C TRP A 15 15.25 19.87 31.76
N SER A 16 15.92 19.60 32.90
CA SER A 16 15.55 20.11 34.23
C SER A 16 15.76 21.62 34.37
N ASP A 17 16.81 22.15 33.76
CA ASP A 17 17.16 23.56 33.83
C ASP A 17 16.30 24.43 32.91
N PHE A 18 15.84 23.87 31.81
CA PHE A 18 14.90 24.55 30.92
C PHE A 18 13.52 24.72 31.56
N ARG A 19 13.05 23.73 32.31
CA ARG A 19 11.80 23.83 33.10
C ARG A 19 11.88 24.91 34.17
N LYS A 20 13.03 25.05 34.80
CA LYS A 20 13.30 26.08 35.80
C LYS A 20 13.33 27.49 35.19
N PHE A 21 13.96 27.63 34.04
CA PHE A 21 13.99 28.86 33.24
C PHE A 21 12.60 29.26 32.77
N CYS A 22 11.76 28.35 32.34
CA CYS A 22 10.37 28.62 31.95
C CYS A 22 9.51 29.05 33.12
N LEU A 23 9.71 28.49 34.32
CA LEU A 23 9.00 28.87 35.56
C LEU A 23 9.40 30.28 36.06
N GLU A 24 10.65 30.69 35.90
CA GLU A 24 11.12 32.04 36.26
C GLU A 24 10.64 33.11 35.25
N MET A 25 10.33 32.73 34.01
CA MET A 25 9.77 33.62 32.98
C MET A 25 8.24 33.81 33.10
N GLU A 26 7.57 33.07 33.97
CA GLU A 26 6.10 33.11 34.17
C GLU A 26 5.55 34.47 34.64
N GLN A 27 6.40 35.39 35.03
CA GLN A 27 6.01 36.74 35.48
C GLN A 27 5.96 37.82 34.40
N LYS A 28 6.22 37.52 33.11
CA LYS A 28 6.17 38.51 32.02
C LYS A 28 5.51 37.96 30.76
N GLN A 29 4.55 38.70 30.23
CA GLN A 29 3.67 38.43 29.07
C GLN A 29 4.28 37.84 27.79
N GLY A 30 5.53 37.35 27.79
CA GLY A 30 6.20 36.69 26.65
C GLY A 30 5.96 35.19 26.54
N ILE A 31 5.34 34.54 27.52
CA ILE A 31 5.28 33.10 27.71
C ILE A 31 4.32 32.42 26.73
N ILE A 32 3.20 33.05 26.39
CA ILE A 32 2.21 32.44 25.47
C ILE A 32 2.83 32.22 24.08
N LEU A 33 3.64 33.15 23.64
CA LEU A 33 4.33 33.04 22.34
C LEU A 33 5.44 31.98 22.37
N CYS A 34 6.18 31.89 23.48
CA CYS A 34 7.23 30.89 23.68
C CYS A 34 6.64 29.46 23.79
N CYS A 35 5.56 29.26 24.53
CA CYS A 35 4.83 27.99 24.62
C CYS A 35 4.16 27.60 23.30
N MET A 36 3.68 28.56 22.52
CA MET A 36 3.16 28.28 21.17
C MET A 36 4.26 27.92 20.17
N ILE A 37 5.44 28.53 20.28
CA ILE A 37 6.62 28.19 19.43
C ILE A 37 7.19 26.84 19.87
N LEU A 38 7.31 26.58 21.17
CA LEU A 38 7.75 25.26 21.68
C LEU A 38 6.78 24.14 21.37
N ARG A 39 5.45 24.38 21.42
CA ARG A 39 4.45 23.41 20.93
C ARG A 39 4.58 23.16 19.43
N LYS A 40 4.93 24.17 18.64
CA LYS A 40 5.17 23.97 17.19
C LYS A 40 6.48 23.23 16.92
N ILE A 41 7.55 23.51 17.67
CA ILE A 41 8.83 22.81 17.58
C ILE A 41 8.66 21.37 18.06
N HIS A 42 8.03 21.16 19.22
CA HIS A 42 7.74 19.81 19.75
C HIS A 42 6.82 19.00 18.83
N ARG A 43 5.83 19.63 18.18
CA ARG A 43 5.02 18.99 17.12
C ARG A 43 5.82 18.66 15.86
N GLY A 44 6.76 19.52 15.47
CA GLY A 44 7.65 19.27 14.35
C GLY A 44 8.65 18.15 14.64
N GLU A 45 9.24 18.12 15.83
CA GLU A 45 10.13 17.04 16.27
C GLU A 45 9.37 15.73 16.43
N PHE A 46 8.17 15.74 17.00
CA PHE A 46 7.33 14.54 17.11
C PHE A 46 6.90 14.01 15.75
N PHE A 47 6.67 14.86 14.76
CA PHE A 47 6.40 14.45 13.38
C PHE A 47 7.67 13.91 12.69
N MET A 48 8.83 14.54 12.91
CA MET A 48 10.14 14.08 12.39
C MET A 48 10.56 12.72 13.01
N LEU A 49 10.25 12.48 14.29
CA LEU A 49 10.50 11.18 14.95
C LEU A 49 9.65 10.04 14.37
N ARG A 50 8.54 10.34 13.70
CA ARG A 50 7.69 9.34 13.03
C ARG A 50 8.10 9.03 11.60
N ILE A 51 9.01 9.79 10.99
CA ILE A 51 9.52 9.54 9.64
C ILE A 51 10.79 8.71 9.74
N GLY A 52 10.87 7.62 8.99
CA GLY A 52 12.02 6.73 9.01
C GLY A 52 12.59 6.41 7.64
N PHE A 53 11.97 6.95 6.57
CA PHE A 53 12.33 6.65 5.19
C PHE A 53 12.51 7.92 4.36
N ASP A 54 13.63 7.99 3.64
CA ASP A 54 13.96 9.08 2.73
C ASP A 54 13.49 8.76 1.30
N ASN A 55 12.33 9.30 0.94
CA ASN A 55 11.72 9.05 -0.36
C ASN A 55 12.50 9.67 -1.52
N ASP A 56 13.09 10.83 -1.32
CA ASP A 56 13.79 11.52 -2.41
C ASP A 56 15.11 10.82 -2.74
N LYS A 57 15.84 10.37 -1.70
CA LYS A 57 17.01 9.49 -1.84
C LYS A 57 16.63 8.17 -2.53
N TYR A 58 15.47 7.59 -2.17
CA TYR A 58 14.98 6.36 -2.81
C TYR A 58 14.77 6.55 -4.31
N LEU A 59 14.08 7.60 -4.74
CA LEU A 59 13.86 7.88 -6.15
C LEU A 59 15.18 8.02 -6.92
N GLN A 60 16.16 8.71 -6.34
CA GLN A 60 17.49 8.90 -6.95
C GLN A 60 18.26 7.58 -7.07
N LEU A 61 18.38 6.82 -5.96
CA LEU A 61 19.16 5.58 -5.94
C LEU A 61 18.52 4.51 -6.81
N GLN A 62 17.19 4.37 -6.77
CA GLN A 62 16.45 3.39 -7.55
C GLN A 62 16.58 3.67 -9.05
N SER A 63 16.37 4.93 -9.48
CA SER A 63 16.55 5.34 -10.87
C SER A 63 17.98 5.15 -11.35
N LYS A 64 18.97 5.49 -10.53
CA LYS A 64 20.40 5.28 -10.84
C LYS A 64 20.70 3.79 -11.03
N HIS A 65 20.24 2.94 -10.11
CA HIS A 65 20.49 1.50 -10.16
C HIS A 65 19.85 0.84 -11.39
N ILE A 66 18.65 1.29 -11.81
CA ILE A 66 18.04 0.84 -13.06
C ILE A 66 18.91 1.22 -14.27
N LYS A 67 19.45 2.44 -14.33
CA LYS A 67 20.35 2.87 -15.41
C LYS A 67 21.65 2.07 -15.45
N GLU A 68 22.22 1.75 -14.29
CA GLU A 68 23.38 0.87 -14.17
C GLU A 68 23.09 -0.54 -14.72
N ARG A 69 21.91 -1.09 -14.43
CA ARG A 69 21.47 -2.38 -14.99
C ARG A 69 21.30 -2.33 -16.52
N ILE A 70 20.73 -1.27 -17.06
CA ILE A 70 20.62 -1.09 -18.51
C ILE A 70 22.02 -1.12 -19.15
N ALA A 71 22.97 -0.38 -18.58
CA ALA A 71 24.36 -0.34 -19.07
C ALA A 71 25.06 -1.70 -18.95
N GLN A 72 24.87 -2.41 -17.84
CA GLN A 72 25.40 -3.76 -17.58
C GLN A 72 25.02 -4.76 -18.67
N PHE A 73 23.79 -4.67 -19.18
CA PHE A 73 23.24 -5.57 -20.19
C PHE A 73 23.35 -5.05 -21.64
N GLY A 74 24.21 -4.07 -21.87
CA GLY A 74 24.52 -3.60 -23.22
C GLY A 74 23.49 -2.63 -23.82
N GLY A 75 22.65 -2.01 -22.98
CA GLY A 75 21.76 -0.91 -23.36
C GLY A 75 20.27 -1.25 -23.39
N LYS A 76 19.86 -2.48 -23.03
CA LYS A 76 18.45 -2.87 -22.98
C LYS A 76 18.13 -3.70 -21.73
N LEU A 77 17.03 -3.36 -21.05
CA LEU A 77 16.58 -4.04 -19.83
C LEU A 77 15.07 -4.29 -19.88
N TYR A 78 14.68 -5.55 -19.70
CA TYR A 78 13.31 -5.94 -19.41
C TYR A 78 13.10 -5.94 -17.90
N LEU A 79 12.32 -4.99 -17.39
CA LEU A 79 12.06 -4.80 -15.97
C LEU A 79 10.67 -5.29 -15.63
N GLU A 80 10.60 -6.45 -14.98
CA GLU A 80 9.35 -6.96 -14.43
C GLU A 80 8.95 -6.15 -13.19
N PHE A 81 7.80 -5.51 -13.22
CA PHE A 81 7.30 -4.77 -12.08
C PHE A 81 6.47 -5.67 -11.16
N GLY A 82 6.96 -5.89 -9.96
CA GLY A 82 6.27 -6.55 -8.87
C GLY A 82 5.37 -5.58 -8.09
N GLY A 83 4.22 -6.08 -7.62
CA GLY A 83 3.29 -5.33 -6.78
C GLY A 83 2.56 -4.18 -7.49
N LYS A 84 2.02 -3.25 -6.68
CA LYS A 84 1.25 -2.10 -7.18
C LYS A 84 2.17 -0.97 -7.61
N LEU A 85 1.94 -0.44 -8.81
CA LEU A 85 2.60 0.76 -9.33
C LEU A 85 2.00 2.05 -8.77
N PHE A 86 0.68 2.07 -8.59
CA PHE A 86 -0.09 3.15 -8.04
C PHE A 86 -0.61 2.77 -6.67
N ASP A 87 -0.77 3.75 -5.79
CA ASP A 87 -1.42 3.58 -4.49
C ASP A 87 -0.77 2.48 -3.62
N ASP A 88 0.57 2.47 -3.52
CA ASP A 88 1.27 1.50 -2.65
C ASP A 88 1.15 1.89 -1.18
N TYR A 89 -0.07 1.78 -0.68
CA TYR A 89 -0.38 2.08 0.71
C TYR A 89 0.26 1.11 1.71
N HIS A 90 0.65 -0.12 1.28
CA HIS A 90 1.38 -1.01 2.17
C HIS A 90 2.77 -0.45 2.46
N ALA A 91 3.52 -0.10 1.42
CA ALA A 91 4.85 0.49 1.58
C ALA A 91 4.80 1.78 2.40
N SER A 92 3.85 2.67 2.13
CA SER A 92 3.72 3.94 2.88
C SER A 92 3.36 3.75 4.36
N ARG A 93 2.65 2.67 4.72
CA ARG A 93 2.33 2.35 6.11
C ARG A 93 3.49 1.71 6.87
N VAL A 94 4.33 0.93 6.19
CA VAL A 94 5.47 0.21 6.79
C VAL A 94 6.73 1.07 6.81
N LEU A 95 6.87 1.98 5.86
CA LEU A 95 8.01 2.89 5.69
C LEU A 95 7.52 4.34 5.79
N PRO A 96 7.33 4.90 7.00
CA PRO A 96 6.92 6.29 7.16
C PRO A 96 7.87 7.25 6.46
N GLY A 97 7.34 8.02 5.51
CA GLY A 97 8.10 8.85 4.57
C GLY A 97 8.00 8.37 3.12
N PHE A 98 7.74 7.10 2.87
CA PHE A 98 7.48 6.56 1.53
C PHE A 98 6.15 7.09 1.00
N LYS A 99 6.16 7.71 -0.18
CA LYS A 99 4.94 8.19 -0.83
C LYS A 99 4.26 7.06 -1.61
N PRO A 100 2.92 6.91 -1.55
CA PRO A 100 2.21 5.84 -2.25
C PRO A 100 2.50 5.77 -3.75
N ASP A 101 2.79 6.93 -4.37
CA ASP A 101 3.04 7.06 -5.81
C ASP A 101 4.53 7.05 -6.18
N SER A 102 5.44 6.77 -5.23
CA SER A 102 6.90 6.79 -5.46
C SER A 102 7.36 5.95 -6.65
N LYS A 103 6.69 4.82 -6.89
CA LYS A 103 7.04 3.94 -8.02
C LYS A 103 6.72 4.58 -9.36
N ILE A 104 5.60 5.27 -9.48
CA ILE A 104 5.24 5.97 -10.71
C ILE A 104 6.10 7.23 -10.88
N ASP A 105 6.39 7.96 -9.80
CA ASP A 105 7.28 9.13 -9.82
C ASP A 105 8.68 8.74 -10.30
N MET A 106 9.19 7.58 -9.87
CA MET A 106 10.47 7.03 -10.34
C MET A 106 10.43 6.73 -11.85
N LEU A 107 9.35 6.11 -12.35
CA LEU A 107 9.20 5.86 -13.79
C LEU A 107 9.09 7.15 -14.60
N VAL A 108 8.46 8.20 -14.06
CA VAL A 108 8.38 9.51 -14.69
C VAL A 108 9.78 10.13 -14.84
N GLN A 109 10.70 9.92 -13.86
CA GLN A 109 12.10 10.36 -14.00
C GLN A 109 12.85 9.60 -15.12
N LEU A 110 12.39 8.40 -15.47
CA LEU A 110 12.96 7.56 -16.53
C LEU A 110 12.12 7.58 -17.82
N LYS A 111 11.17 8.51 -17.96
CA LYS A 111 10.16 8.51 -19.04
C LYS A 111 10.76 8.47 -20.45
N ASP A 112 11.91 9.07 -20.67
CA ASP A 112 12.55 9.12 -21.99
C ASP A 112 13.21 7.79 -22.36
N ASP A 113 13.61 7.00 -21.36
CA ASP A 113 14.21 5.66 -21.50
C ASP A 113 13.18 4.54 -21.40
N ALA A 114 12.00 4.79 -20.77
CA ALA A 114 11.03 3.76 -20.39
C ALA A 114 9.90 3.60 -21.41
N GLU A 115 9.59 2.35 -21.74
CA GLU A 115 8.42 1.90 -22.51
C GLU A 115 7.62 0.92 -21.65
N ILE A 116 6.31 1.16 -21.53
CA ILE A 116 5.42 0.31 -20.74
C ILE A 116 4.79 -0.76 -21.65
N VAL A 117 4.89 -2.00 -21.23
CA VAL A 117 4.22 -3.15 -21.80
C VAL A 117 3.27 -3.73 -20.76
N ILE A 118 1.98 -3.79 -21.05
CA ILE A 118 0.97 -4.30 -20.12
C ILE A 118 0.65 -5.75 -20.48
N VAL A 119 0.78 -6.64 -19.50
CA VAL A 119 0.60 -8.09 -19.69
C VAL A 119 -0.71 -8.53 -19.02
N ILE A 120 -1.56 -9.27 -19.75
CA ILE A 120 -2.80 -9.82 -19.23
C ILE A 120 -2.99 -11.27 -19.70
N SER A 121 -3.43 -12.15 -18.79
CA SER A 121 -3.72 -13.54 -19.14
C SER A 121 -5.05 -13.68 -19.88
N ALA A 122 -5.08 -14.45 -20.95
CA ALA A 122 -6.29 -14.82 -21.66
C ALA A 122 -7.33 -15.48 -20.74
N GLY A 123 -6.88 -16.32 -19.81
CA GLY A 123 -7.76 -16.93 -18.81
C GLY A 123 -8.40 -15.95 -17.84
N ASP A 124 -7.73 -14.84 -17.50
CA ASP A 124 -8.30 -13.80 -16.65
C ASP A 124 -9.39 -12.98 -17.38
N ILE A 125 -9.21 -12.75 -18.69
CA ILE A 125 -10.23 -12.11 -19.56
C ILE A 125 -11.45 -13.02 -19.67
N GLU A 126 -11.24 -14.29 -19.99
CA GLU A 126 -12.31 -15.28 -20.19
C GLU A 126 -13.17 -15.46 -18.93
N LYS A 127 -12.55 -15.44 -17.75
CA LYS A 127 -13.23 -15.56 -16.45
C LYS A 127 -13.82 -14.23 -15.95
N ASN A 128 -13.68 -13.14 -16.67
CA ASN A 128 -14.04 -11.78 -16.21
C ASN A 128 -13.51 -11.49 -14.81
N LYS A 129 -12.24 -11.83 -14.56
CA LYS A 129 -11.63 -11.70 -13.24
C LYS A 129 -11.63 -10.26 -12.77
N VAL A 130 -12.13 -10.03 -11.56
CA VAL A 130 -12.32 -8.70 -10.98
C VAL A 130 -11.17 -8.38 -10.01
N ARG A 131 -10.70 -7.14 -10.06
CA ARG A 131 -9.82 -6.57 -9.04
C ARG A 131 -10.60 -6.25 -7.77
N GLY A 132 -10.28 -6.94 -6.68
CA GLY A 132 -11.01 -6.77 -5.41
C GLY A 132 -10.90 -5.37 -4.77
N ASP A 133 -9.85 -4.61 -5.10
CA ASP A 133 -9.64 -3.25 -4.57
C ASP A 133 -10.37 -2.16 -5.37
N LEU A 134 -10.64 -2.38 -6.66
CA LEU A 134 -11.28 -1.42 -7.57
C LEU A 134 -12.69 -1.85 -8.00
N GLY A 135 -13.04 -3.13 -7.89
CA GLY A 135 -14.32 -3.66 -8.34
C GLY A 135 -14.52 -3.68 -9.86
N ILE A 136 -13.45 -3.56 -10.66
CA ILE A 136 -13.46 -3.61 -12.12
C ILE A 136 -12.78 -4.87 -12.63
N THR A 137 -13.13 -5.31 -13.84
CA THR A 137 -12.50 -6.47 -14.48
C THR A 137 -11.07 -6.17 -14.90
N TYR A 138 -10.23 -7.20 -15.04
CA TYR A 138 -8.80 -7.03 -15.41
C TYR A 138 -8.64 -6.42 -16.79
N ASP A 139 -9.50 -6.74 -17.75
CA ASP A 139 -9.50 -6.14 -19.08
C ASP A 139 -9.85 -4.63 -19.03
N ALA A 140 -10.83 -4.25 -18.19
CA ALA A 140 -11.14 -2.85 -17.95
C ALA A 140 -9.99 -2.13 -17.22
N ASP A 141 -9.30 -2.81 -16.29
CA ASP A 141 -8.14 -2.25 -15.60
C ASP A 141 -6.94 -2.02 -16.52
N VAL A 142 -6.73 -2.85 -17.55
CA VAL A 142 -5.72 -2.57 -18.59
C VAL A 142 -5.97 -1.22 -19.25
N LEU A 143 -7.23 -0.92 -19.62
CA LEU A 143 -7.57 0.36 -20.25
C LEU A 143 -7.32 1.54 -19.29
N ARG A 144 -7.72 1.39 -18.02
CA ARG A 144 -7.44 2.38 -16.96
C ARG A 144 -5.94 2.60 -16.77
N LEU A 145 -5.13 1.53 -16.77
CA LEU A 145 -3.67 1.60 -16.66
C LEU A 145 -3.05 2.36 -17.85
N ILE A 146 -3.52 2.09 -19.07
CA ILE A 146 -3.07 2.81 -20.28
C ILE A 146 -3.32 4.30 -20.13
N ASP A 147 -4.54 4.69 -19.74
CA ASP A 147 -4.89 6.10 -19.54
C ASP A 147 -4.08 6.74 -18.43
N ALA A 148 -3.90 6.02 -17.29
CA ALA A 148 -3.10 6.50 -16.18
C ALA A 148 -1.64 6.74 -16.59
N PHE A 149 -0.97 5.78 -17.25
CA PHE A 149 0.41 5.95 -17.70
C PHE A 149 0.56 7.09 -18.70
N ARG A 150 -0.35 7.21 -19.67
CA ARG A 150 -0.36 8.31 -20.64
C ARG A 150 -0.57 9.66 -19.94
N GLY A 151 -1.42 9.72 -18.91
CA GLY A 151 -1.63 10.90 -18.08
C GLY A 151 -0.37 11.38 -17.35
N TYR A 152 0.54 10.47 -17.01
CA TYR A 152 1.87 10.78 -16.46
C TYR A 152 2.93 11.04 -17.54
N GLY A 153 2.58 11.04 -18.82
CA GLY A 153 3.50 11.25 -19.93
C GLY A 153 4.42 10.06 -20.23
N LEU A 154 4.06 8.86 -19.76
CA LEU A 154 4.78 7.62 -20.04
C LEU A 154 4.31 7.00 -21.35
N TYR A 155 5.26 6.48 -22.12
CA TYR A 155 4.97 5.80 -23.38
C TYR A 155 4.48 4.39 -23.13
N VAL A 156 3.25 4.09 -23.55
CA VAL A 156 2.69 2.73 -23.53
C VAL A 156 2.83 2.14 -24.92
N GLY A 157 3.75 1.18 -25.06
CA GLY A 157 4.09 0.58 -26.34
C GLY A 157 3.07 -0.44 -26.83
N SER A 158 2.66 -1.36 -25.95
CA SER A 158 1.80 -2.48 -26.32
C SER A 158 1.12 -3.17 -25.15
N VAL A 159 0.18 -4.07 -25.50
CA VAL A 159 -0.44 -5.05 -24.61
C VAL A 159 -0.08 -6.45 -25.06
N VAL A 160 0.25 -7.34 -24.12
CA VAL A 160 0.55 -8.76 -24.38
C VAL A 160 -0.55 -9.64 -23.81
N LEU A 161 -1.18 -10.43 -24.67
CA LEU A 161 -2.18 -11.44 -24.30
C LEU A 161 -1.46 -12.78 -24.09
N THR A 162 -1.23 -13.17 -22.83
CA THR A 162 -0.54 -14.43 -22.51
C THR A 162 -1.51 -15.59 -22.42
N GLN A 163 -0.97 -16.82 -22.58
CA GLN A 163 -1.76 -18.06 -22.58
C GLN A 163 -2.90 -18.03 -23.62
N PHE A 164 -2.65 -17.36 -24.74
CA PHE A 164 -3.61 -17.24 -25.83
C PHE A 164 -3.78 -18.58 -26.56
N ASN A 165 -5.02 -19.05 -26.66
CA ASN A 165 -5.38 -20.29 -27.34
C ASN A 165 -6.66 -20.13 -28.17
N GLY A 166 -6.84 -18.96 -28.80
CA GLY A 166 -7.97 -18.71 -29.68
C GLY A 166 -9.31 -18.43 -28.98
N GLN A 167 -9.31 -18.05 -27.70
CA GLN A 167 -10.53 -17.76 -26.95
C GLN A 167 -11.30 -16.58 -27.58
N ALA A 168 -12.60 -16.76 -27.83
CA ALA A 168 -13.45 -15.77 -28.52
C ALA A 168 -13.51 -14.41 -27.80
N SER A 169 -13.59 -14.42 -26.45
CA SER A 169 -13.59 -13.21 -25.63
C SER A 169 -12.27 -12.44 -25.76
N VAL A 170 -11.14 -13.16 -25.84
CA VAL A 170 -9.81 -12.57 -26.00
C VAL A 170 -9.63 -11.96 -27.39
N MET A 171 -10.11 -12.64 -28.44
CA MET A 171 -10.09 -12.10 -29.80
C MET A 171 -10.98 -10.83 -29.93
N ALA A 172 -12.12 -10.81 -29.23
CA ALA A 172 -12.96 -9.61 -29.19
C ALA A 172 -12.26 -8.45 -28.47
N TYR A 173 -11.54 -8.76 -27.38
CA TYR A 173 -10.76 -7.78 -26.61
C TYR A 173 -9.57 -7.26 -27.42
N GLU A 174 -8.86 -8.13 -28.15
CA GLU A 174 -7.79 -7.75 -29.09
C GLU A 174 -8.29 -6.70 -30.08
N LYS A 175 -9.40 -6.98 -30.80
CA LYS A 175 -10.00 -6.03 -31.74
C LYS A 175 -10.36 -4.70 -31.10
N LYS A 176 -10.82 -4.71 -29.84
CA LYS A 176 -11.10 -3.49 -29.08
C LYS A 176 -9.83 -2.67 -28.82
N LEU A 177 -8.73 -3.31 -28.44
CA LEU A 177 -7.44 -2.64 -28.23
C LEU A 177 -6.88 -2.08 -29.53
N GLU A 178 -6.94 -2.84 -30.62
CA GLU A 178 -6.49 -2.40 -31.94
C GLU A 178 -7.30 -1.21 -32.47
N ALA A 179 -8.62 -1.21 -32.25
CA ALA A 179 -9.50 -0.08 -32.58
C ALA A 179 -9.16 1.19 -31.78
N LEU A 180 -8.53 1.04 -30.60
CA LEU A 180 -8.01 2.15 -29.78
C LEU A 180 -6.57 2.53 -30.16
N GLY A 181 -6.01 1.95 -31.23
CA GLY A 181 -4.66 2.22 -31.70
C GLY A 181 -3.55 1.62 -30.82
N ILE A 182 -3.86 0.56 -30.05
CA ILE A 182 -2.92 -0.11 -29.17
C ILE A 182 -2.38 -1.35 -29.86
N LYS A 183 -1.05 -1.49 -29.94
CA LYS A 183 -0.41 -2.70 -30.46
C LYS A 183 -0.66 -3.88 -29.52
N VAL A 184 -1.00 -5.02 -30.08
CA VAL A 184 -1.25 -6.26 -29.33
C VAL A 184 -0.32 -7.36 -29.81
N TYR A 185 0.26 -8.10 -28.86
CA TYR A 185 1.10 -9.26 -29.09
C TYR A 185 0.54 -10.49 -28.37
N LYS A 186 0.77 -11.68 -28.89
CA LYS A 186 0.25 -12.95 -28.35
C LYS A 186 1.38 -13.84 -27.88
N HIS A 187 1.24 -14.37 -26.68
CA HIS A 187 2.10 -15.41 -26.14
C HIS A 187 1.26 -16.64 -25.83
N TYR A 188 1.74 -17.79 -26.26
CA TYR A 188 1.01 -19.04 -26.27
C TYR A 188 1.37 -19.92 -25.07
N PRO A 189 0.49 -20.86 -24.67
CA PRO A 189 0.84 -21.89 -23.70
C PRO A 189 2.00 -22.75 -24.24
N ILE A 190 2.97 -23.05 -23.38
CA ILE A 190 4.10 -23.93 -23.70
C ILE A 190 3.94 -25.19 -22.86
N GLU A 191 3.96 -26.36 -23.52
CA GLU A 191 3.79 -27.64 -22.86
C GLU A 191 4.96 -27.93 -21.90
N GLY A 192 4.63 -28.39 -20.69
CA GLY A 192 5.61 -28.67 -19.65
C GLY A 192 6.26 -27.45 -18.98
N TYR A 193 5.75 -26.23 -19.21
CA TYR A 193 6.19 -25.04 -18.49
C TYR A 193 5.87 -25.16 -16.97
N PRO A 194 6.83 -24.84 -16.06
CA PRO A 194 8.17 -24.28 -16.28
C PRO A 194 9.31 -25.32 -16.31
N ALA A 195 9.02 -26.63 -16.29
CA ALA A 195 10.03 -27.68 -16.08
C ALA A 195 10.75 -28.15 -17.36
N ASN A 196 10.07 -28.14 -18.52
CA ASN A 196 10.64 -28.61 -19.79
C ASN A 196 11.47 -27.50 -20.46
N ILE A 197 12.63 -27.18 -19.87
CA ILE A 197 13.49 -26.06 -20.31
C ILE A 197 13.94 -26.20 -21.77
N PRO A 198 14.36 -27.39 -22.27
CA PRO A 198 14.75 -27.52 -23.67
C PRO A 198 13.64 -27.17 -24.68
N LEU A 199 12.39 -27.48 -24.36
CA LEU A 199 11.25 -27.09 -25.20
C LEU A 199 10.92 -25.61 -25.02
N ILE A 200 10.95 -25.13 -23.78
CA ILE A 200 10.59 -23.72 -23.44
C ILE A 200 11.52 -22.76 -24.19
N VAL A 201 12.84 -23.00 -24.12
CA VAL A 201 13.87 -22.16 -24.75
C VAL A 201 14.20 -22.70 -26.15
N SER A 202 13.21 -22.81 -27.00
CA SER A 202 13.32 -23.29 -28.38
C SER A 202 12.38 -22.53 -29.32
N GLU A 203 12.47 -22.80 -30.63
CA GLU A 203 11.53 -22.29 -31.64
C GLU A 203 10.09 -22.70 -31.37
N GLU A 204 9.90 -23.93 -30.84
CA GLU A 204 8.59 -24.49 -30.52
C GLU A 204 8.02 -23.95 -29.19
N GLY A 205 8.86 -23.37 -28.36
CA GLY A 205 8.51 -22.72 -27.09
C GLY A 205 8.45 -21.19 -27.20
N PHE A 206 9.45 -20.50 -26.69
CA PHE A 206 9.52 -19.04 -26.73
C PHE A 206 9.53 -18.46 -28.15
N GLY A 207 10.05 -19.23 -29.14
CA GLY A 207 10.08 -18.84 -30.54
C GLY A 207 8.69 -18.67 -31.17
N LYS A 208 7.66 -19.37 -30.67
CA LYS A 208 6.26 -19.21 -31.12
C LYS A 208 5.61 -17.93 -30.64
N ASN A 209 6.09 -17.37 -29.55
CA ASN A 209 5.54 -16.13 -29.02
C ASN A 209 5.91 -14.94 -29.91
N ASP A 210 5.01 -14.00 -30.05
CA ASP A 210 5.29 -12.79 -30.80
C ASP A 210 6.48 -12.04 -30.21
N TYR A 211 7.37 -11.56 -31.09
CA TYR A 211 8.40 -10.61 -30.70
C TYR A 211 7.78 -9.23 -30.51
N ILE A 212 7.97 -8.64 -29.34
CA ILE A 212 7.50 -7.30 -29.01
C ILE A 212 8.50 -6.28 -29.57
N GLU A 213 8.09 -5.54 -30.60
CA GLU A 213 8.88 -4.44 -31.13
C GLU A 213 8.89 -3.28 -30.14
N THR A 214 10.01 -3.08 -29.45
CA THR A 214 10.21 -2.04 -28.47
C THR A 214 11.14 -0.95 -28.99
N GLN A 215 10.94 0.29 -28.56
CA GLN A 215 11.67 1.46 -29.06
C GLN A 215 12.64 2.05 -28.03
N ARG A 216 12.57 1.60 -26.75
CA ARG A 216 13.31 2.21 -25.65
C ARG A 216 14.20 1.18 -24.95
N SER A 217 15.20 1.71 -24.22
CA SER A 217 16.19 0.91 -23.50
C SER A 217 15.63 0.21 -22.26
N LEU A 218 14.63 0.80 -21.60
CA LEU A 218 13.94 0.24 -20.44
C LEU A 218 12.54 -0.22 -20.83
N VAL A 219 12.33 -1.53 -20.89
CA VAL A 219 11.02 -2.12 -21.16
C VAL A 219 10.40 -2.55 -19.83
N VAL A 220 9.37 -1.84 -19.38
CA VAL A 220 8.70 -2.07 -18.09
C VAL A 220 7.48 -2.96 -18.30
N LEU A 221 7.51 -4.17 -17.76
CA LEU A 221 6.37 -5.08 -17.80
C LEU A 221 5.51 -4.96 -16.55
N THR A 222 4.26 -4.58 -16.73
CA THR A 222 3.27 -4.48 -15.65
C THR A 222 1.99 -5.22 -16.00
N ALA A 223 1.08 -5.37 -15.02
CA ALA A 223 -0.16 -6.12 -15.21
C ALA A 223 -1.26 -5.66 -14.24
N PRO A 224 -2.54 -5.94 -14.54
CA PRO A 224 -3.66 -5.72 -13.62
C PRO A 224 -3.54 -6.51 -12.30
N GLY A 225 -2.84 -7.65 -12.33
CA GLY A 225 -2.69 -8.49 -11.15
C GLY A 225 -1.65 -9.62 -11.31
N PRO A 226 -1.48 -10.45 -10.28
CA PRO A 226 -0.55 -11.57 -10.28
C PRO A 226 -0.99 -12.67 -11.27
N GLY A 227 -0.03 -13.51 -11.68
CA GLY A 227 -0.29 -14.65 -12.58
C GLY A 227 -0.51 -14.28 -14.05
N SER A 228 -0.29 -13.03 -14.43
CA SER A 228 -0.47 -12.54 -15.81
C SER A 228 0.58 -13.03 -16.81
N GLY A 229 1.70 -13.63 -16.35
CA GLY A 229 2.79 -14.12 -17.22
C GLY A 229 3.90 -13.11 -17.51
N LYS A 230 4.07 -12.06 -16.71
CA LYS A 230 5.12 -11.03 -16.90
C LYS A 230 6.52 -11.62 -17.04
N MET A 231 6.93 -12.49 -16.09
CA MET A 231 8.24 -13.15 -16.11
C MET A 231 8.44 -13.96 -17.39
N ALA A 232 7.49 -14.83 -17.76
CA ALA A 232 7.55 -15.62 -18.98
C ALA A 232 7.62 -14.73 -20.24
N THR A 233 6.94 -13.58 -20.22
CA THR A 233 7.04 -12.59 -21.31
C THR A 233 8.45 -11.99 -21.37
N CYS A 234 9.05 -11.58 -20.25
CA CYS A 234 10.43 -11.11 -20.22
C CYS A 234 11.40 -12.15 -20.80
N LEU A 235 11.34 -13.41 -20.33
CA LEU A 235 12.23 -14.48 -20.77
C LEU A 235 12.05 -14.80 -22.27
N SER A 236 10.81 -14.82 -22.75
CA SER A 236 10.52 -14.99 -24.17
C SER A 236 11.13 -13.87 -25.02
N GLN A 237 11.03 -12.62 -24.54
CA GLN A 237 11.64 -11.50 -25.25
C GLN A 237 13.17 -11.56 -25.23
N LEU A 238 13.78 -11.97 -24.11
CA LEU A 238 15.24 -12.19 -24.06
C LEU A 238 15.70 -13.27 -25.04
N TYR A 239 14.93 -14.35 -25.21
CA TYR A 239 15.19 -15.36 -26.23
C TYR A 239 15.19 -14.73 -27.63
N HIS A 240 14.18 -13.95 -27.96
CA HIS A 240 14.07 -13.26 -29.26
C HIS A 240 15.18 -12.22 -29.47
N GLU A 241 15.53 -11.42 -28.44
CA GLU A 241 16.63 -10.45 -28.53
C GLU A 241 17.97 -11.13 -28.77
N ASN A 242 18.26 -12.21 -28.03
CA ASN A 242 19.49 -12.98 -28.20
C ASN A 242 19.62 -13.55 -29.62
N LYS A 243 18.54 -14.11 -30.18
CA LYS A 243 18.51 -14.59 -31.58
C LYS A 243 18.75 -13.49 -32.60
N ARG A 244 18.40 -12.26 -32.29
CA ARG A 244 18.64 -11.07 -33.12
C ARG A 244 20.00 -10.42 -32.89
N GLY A 245 20.80 -10.99 -31.99
CA GLY A 245 22.10 -10.45 -31.62
C GLY A 245 22.01 -9.16 -30.76
N VAL A 246 20.85 -8.84 -30.24
CA VAL A 246 20.62 -7.71 -29.34
C VAL A 246 20.92 -8.13 -27.91
N LYS A 247 21.84 -7.40 -27.26
CA LYS A 247 22.12 -7.59 -25.85
C LYS A 247 21.00 -6.98 -25.03
N ALA A 248 20.37 -7.78 -24.17
CA ALA A 248 19.33 -7.35 -23.25
C ALA A 248 19.45 -8.12 -21.93
N GLY A 249 18.94 -7.57 -20.86
CA GLY A 249 18.91 -8.20 -19.54
C GLY A 249 17.52 -8.23 -18.94
N TYR A 250 17.40 -8.98 -17.85
CA TYR A 250 16.20 -9.05 -17.02
C TYR A 250 16.48 -8.43 -15.64
N ALA A 251 15.48 -7.75 -15.09
CA ALA A 251 15.47 -7.42 -13.68
C ALA A 251 14.04 -7.46 -13.15
N LYS A 252 13.92 -7.70 -11.85
CA LYS A 252 12.67 -7.69 -11.11
C LYS A 252 12.65 -6.50 -10.17
N PHE A 253 11.68 -5.62 -10.34
CA PHE A 253 11.47 -4.51 -9.42
C PHE A 253 10.66 -4.99 -8.23
N GLU A 254 11.25 -4.92 -7.05
CA GLU A 254 10.61 -5.28 -5.78
C GLU A 254 10.79 -4.16 -4.76
N THR A 255 9.79 -4.00 -3.88
CA THR A 255 9.89 -3.14 -2.70
C THR A 255 10.17 -3.98 -1.47
N PHE A 256 9.57 -5.15 -1.41
CA PHE A 256 9.69 -6.14 -0.34
C PHE A 256 9.89 -7.56 -0.92
N PRO A 257 10.55 -8.46 -0.17
CA PRO A 257 11.28 -8.18 1.07
C PRO A 257 12.46 -7.23 0.83
N ILE A 258 12.89 -6.54 1.87
CA ILE A 258 14.08 -5.71 1.80
C ILE A 258 15.28 -6.62 2.02
N TRP A 259 16.09 -6.80 0.97
CA TRP A 259 17.16 -7.82 0.91
C TRP A 259 18.32 -7.58 1.87
N ASN A 260 18.61 -6.32 2.21
CA ASN A 260 19.78 -5.90 3.00
C ASN A 260 19.47 -5.48 4.45
N ILE A 261 18.32 -5.91 4.98
CA ILE A 261 17.99 -5.82 6.42
C ILE A 261 17.79 -7.24 6.99
N PRO A 262 17.84 -7.44 8.31
CA PRO A 262 17.70 -8.76 8.91
C PRO A 262 16.41 -9.50 8.52
N LEU A 263 16.48 -10.83 8.39
CA LEU A 263 15.34 -11.67 8.04
C LEU A 263 14.13 -11.41 8.94
N ARG A 264 14.34 -11.30 10.25
CA ARG A 264 13.26 -11.07 11.24
C ARG A 264 13.08 -9.59 11.58
N HIS A 265 13.56 -8.70 10.72
CA HIS A 265 13.26 -7.28 10.89
C HIS A 265 11.76 -7.03 10.79
N PRO A 266 11.13 -6.21 11.66
CA PRO A 266 9.69 -5.97 11.64
C PRO A 266 9.14 -5.59 10.27
N VAL A 267 9.89 -4.85 9.46
CA VAL A 267 9.51 -4.45 8.08
C VAL A 267 9.35 -5.69 7.18
N ASN A 268 10.29 -6.64 7.23
CA ASN A 268 10.20 -7.89 6.46
C ASN A 268 9.07 -8.79 6.97
N LEU A 269 8.86 -8.86 8.30
CA LEU A 269 7.73 -9.59 8.89
C LEU A 269 6.37 -8.97 8.51
N ALA A 270 6.29 -7.64 8.37
CA ALA A 270 5.08 -6.96 7.90
C ALA A 270 4.74 -7.30 6.44
N TYR A 271 5.74 -7.57 5.61
CA TYR A 271 5.52 -8.08 4.26
C TYR A 271 4.93 -9.50 4.27
N GLU A 272 5.49 -10.41 5.08
CA GLU A 272 4.90 -11.75 5.26
C GLU A 272 3.46 -11.68 5.80
N ALA A 273 3.18 -10.75 6.71
CA ALA A 273 1.83 -10.53 7.20
C ALA A 273 0.88 -10.02 6.11
N ALA A 274 1.40 -9.23 5.15
CA ALA A 274 0.60 -8.72 4.03
C ALA A 274 0.28 -9.79 2.98
N THR A 275 1.07 -10.85 2.91
CA THR A 275 0.98 -11.96 1.96
C THR A 275 0.71 -13.31 2.65
N ALA A 276 0.17 -13.27 3.86
CA ALA A 276 -0.04 -14.46 4.68
C ALA A 276 -0.96 -15.50 4.02
N ASP A 277 -1.94 -15.03 3.24
CA ASP A 277 -2.87 -15.84 2.44
C ASP A 277 -2.22 -16.45 1.17
N LEU A 278 -1.08 -15.93 0.74
CA LEU A 278 -0.33 -16.42 -0.43
C LEU A 278 0.79 -17.40 -0.05
N ASN A 279 0.99 -17.65 1.24
CA ASN A 279 2.09 -18.45 1.78
C ASN A 279 3.50 -17.95 1.38
N ASP A 280 3.64 -16.66 1.13
CA ASP A 280 4.97 -16.07 0.98
C ASP A 280 5.68 -16.06 2.32
N VAL A 281 6.92 -16.55 2.34
CA VAL A 281 7.78 -16.61 3.52
C VAL A 281 9.14 -16.04 3.15
N ASN A 282 9.63 -15.11 3.94
CA ASN A 282 10.98 -14.60 3.78
C ASN A 282 12.01 -15.64 4.23
N MET A 283 13.09 -15.77 3.49
CA MET A 283 14.19 -16.67 3.81
C MET A 283 15.52 -16.06 3.42
N ILE A 284 16.58 -16.61 3.96
CA ILE A 284 17.95 -16.29 3.51
C ILE A 284 18.12 -16.89 2.12
N ASP A 285 18.64 -16.08 1.19
CA ASP A 285 18.99 -16.54 -0.16
C ASP A 285 20.23 -17.43 -0.11
N PRO A 286 20.09 -18.75 -0.27
CA PRO A 286 21.21 -19.67 -0.17
C PRO A 286 22.17 -19.53 -1.36
N PHE A 287 21.67 -19.16 -2.53
CA PHE A 287 22.49 -18.99 -3.73
C PHE A 287 23.36 -17.73 -3.62
N HIS A 288 22.83 -16.66 -3.02
CA HIS A 288 23.60 -15.44 -2.81
C HIS A 288 24.70 -15.67 -1.76
N LEU A 289 24.35 -16.36 -0.67
CA LEU A 289 25.30 -16.74 0.35
C LEU A 289 26.43 -17.61 -0.22
N GLU A 290 26.11 -18.60 -1.06
CA GLU A 290 27.10 -19.47 -1.71
C GLU A 290 28.00 -18.68 -2.69
N ALA A 291 27.40 -17.80 -3.51
CA ALA A 291 28.12 -17.09 -4.56
C ALA A 291 29.03 -15.95 -4.06
N TYR A 292 28.64 -15.30 -2.95
CA TYR A 292 29.26 -14.05 -2.49
C TYR A 292 29.70 -14.06 -1.01
N GLY A 293 29.27 -15.04 -0.21
CA GLY A 293 29.49 -15.07 1.24
C GLY A 293 28.67 -14.04 2.02
N GLU A 294 27.67 -13.43 1.38
CA GLU A 294 26.84 -12.38 1.95
C GLU A 294 25.41 -12.89 2.24
N THR A 295 24.89 -12.52 3.40
CA THR A 295 23.54 -12.89 3.80
C THR A 295 22.55 -11.86 3.28
N THR A 296 21.62 -12.30 2.43
CA THR A 296 20.51 -11.48 1.90
C THR A 296 19.17 -12.15 2.13
N VAL A 297 18.10 -11.35 2.15
CA VAL A 297 16.74 -11.82 2.34
C VAL A 297 16.00 -11.82 1.00
N ASN A 298 15.35 -12.92 0.70
CA ASN A 298 14.46 -13.05 -0.43
C ASN A 298 13.21 -13.84 0.01
N TYR A 299 12.20 -14.00 -0.82
CA TYR A 299 11.06 -14.85 -0.47
C TYR A 299 11.15 -16.23 -1.14
N ASN A 300 10.52 -17.21 -0.51
CA ASN A 300 10.62 -18.63 -0.88
C ASN A 300 10.38 -18.88 -2.37
N ARG A 301 9.37 -18.26 -2.99
CA ARG A 301 9.04 -18.51 -4.40
C ARG A 301 10.15 -18.12 -5.37
N ASP A 302 10.86 -17.02 -5.13
CA ASP A 302 11.99 -16.62 -5.99
C ASP A 302 13.19 -17.55 -5.79
N VAL A 303 13.44 -17.97 -4.54
CA VAL A 303 14.51 -18.92 -4.22
C VAL A 303 14.22 -20.29 -4.85
N GLU A 304 13.00 -20.81 -4.72
CA GLU A 304 12.58 -22.11 -5.25
C GLU A 304 12.61 -22.16 -6.78
N VAL A 305 12.25 -21.07 -7.45
CA VAL A 305 12.19 -21.01 -8.93
C VAL A 305 13.55 -20.69 -9.55
N PHE A 306 14.50 -20.15 -8.78
CA PHE A 306 15.78 -19.71 -9.32
C PHE A 306 16.57 -20.75 -10.10
N PRO A 307 16.69 -22.05 -9.68
CA PRO A 307 17.40 -23.07 -10.48
C PRO A 307 16.82 -23.23 -11.88
N VAL A 308 15.50 -23.16 -12.02
CA VAL A 308 14.81 -23.24 -13.31
C VAL A 308 15.10 -22.01 -14.15
N LEU A 309 15.02 -20.81 -13.56
CA LEU A 309 15.34 -19.56 -14.25
C LEU A 309 16.79 -19.51 -14.68
N ASN A 310 17.71 -19.92 -13.81
CA ASN A 310 19.15 -19.96 -14.09
C ASN A 310 19.44 -20.85 -15.32
N ALA A 311 18.83 -22.04 -15.37
CA ALA A 311 18.98 -22.93 -16.52
C ALA A 311 18.38 -22.36 -17.82
N MET A 312 17.25 -21.61 -17.74
CA MET A 312 16.72 -20.88 -18.90
C MET A 312 17.68 -19.78 -19.36
N PHE A 313 18.27 -19.01 -18.45
CA PHE A 313 19.27 -18.00 -18.79
C PHE A 313 20.53 -18.61 -19.40
N GLU A 314 21.02 -19.74 -18.88
CA GLU A 314 22.15 -20.47 -19.45
C GLU A 314 21.86 -20.92 -20.89
N GLN A 315 20.64 -21.40 -21.15
CA GLN A 315 20.26 -21.81 -22.50
C GLN A 315 20.07 -20.62 -23.45
N ILE A 316 19.61 -19.45 -22.97
CA ILE A 316 19.47 -18.23 -23.76
C ILE A 316 20.86 -17.61 -24.08
N TYR A 317 21.73 -17.48 -23.07
CA TYR A 317 22.98 -16.70 -23.18
C TYR A 317 24.25 -17.54 -23.31
N GLY A 318 24.16 -18.88 -23.15
CA GLY A 318 25.32 -19.76 -23.01
C GLY A 318 25.90 -19.80 -21.60
N LYS A 319 25.73 -18.74 -20.82
CA LYS A 319 26.08 -18.63 -19.38
C LYS A 319 25.12 -17.64 -18.73
N SER A 320 24.57 -18.02 -17.58
CA SER A 320 23.71 -17.13 -16.83
C SER A 320 24.47 -15.88 -16.33
N PRO A 321 23.92 -14.68 -16.48
CA PRO A 321 24.46 -13.48 -15.90
C PRO A 321 24.16 -13.33 -14.40
N TYR A 322 23.33 -14.21 -13.83
CA TYR A 322 22.88 -14.19 -12.44
C TYR A 322 23.41 -15.40 -11.68
N LYS A 323 23.83 -15.19 -10.45
CA LYS A 323 24.26 -16.27 -9.55
C LYS A 323 23.26 -16.53 -8.43
N SER A 324 22.31 -15.62 -8.21
CA SER A 324 21.28 -15.73 -7.18
C SER A 324 19.98 -15.05 -7.62
N PRO A 325 18.83 -15.36 -7.01
CA PRO A 325 17.60 -14.59 -7.21
C PRO A 325 17.76 -13.13 -6.78
N THR A 326 18.57 -12.84 -5.75
CA THR A 326 18.86 -11.47 -5.31
C THR A 326 19.58 -10.64 -6.40
N ASP A 327 20.42 -11.26 -7.23
CA ASP A 327 21.06 -10.57 -8.37
C ASP A 327 20.04 -10.06 -9.41
N MET A 328 18.89 -10.69 -9.51
CA MET A 328 17.84 -10.26 -10.44
C MET A 328 17.03 -9.09 -9.92
N VAL A 329 17.07 -8.82 -8.60
CA VAL A 329 16.22 -7.81 -7.97
C VAL A 329 16.81 -6.41 -8.08
N VAL A 330 15.95 -5.43 -8.32
CA VAL A 330 16.26 -4.00 -8.22
C VAL A 330 15.47 -3.43 -7.06
N ASN A 331 16.12 -3.24 -5.92
CA ASN A 331 15.51 -2.76 -4.68
C ASN A 331 16.53 -1.98 -3.84
N MET A 332 16.35 -0.65 -3.78
CA MET A 332 17.21 0.25 -3.00
C MET A 332 16.55 0.73 -1.70
N VAL A 333 15.43 0.12 -1.30
CA VAL A 333 14.62 0.53 -0.15
C VAL A 333 15.43 0.55 1.14
N GLY A 334 16.16 -0.53 1.44
CA GLY A 334 16.93 -0.62 2.68
C GLY A 334 18.04 0.44 2.82
N ASN A 335 18.56 0.95 1.68
CA ASN A 335 19.56 2.03 1.66
C ASN A 335 18.95 3.42 1.99
N CYS A 336 17.63 3.51 2.08
CA CYS A 336 16.89 4.76 2.28
C CYS A 336 16.20 4.84 3.65
N ILE A 337 16.31 3.80 4.48
CA ILE A 337 15.91 3.82 5.87
C ILE A 337 16.99 4.61 6.65
N PHE A 338 16.56 5.68 7.35
CA PHE A 338 17.46 6.48 8.19
C PHE A 338 17.07 6.46 9.67
N ASN A 339 15.82 6.06 9.99
CA ASN A 339 15.36 5.87 11.36
C ASN A 339 14.70 4.49 11.48
N ASP A 340 15.49 3.51 11.95
CA ASP A 340 15.07 2.12 12.07
C ASP A 340 13.96 1.93 13.10
N GLU A 341 13.97 2.68 14.19
CA GLU A 341 12.94 2.61 15.23
C GLU A 341 11.56 3.02 14.68
N ALA A 342 11.50 4.10 13.87
CA ALA A 342 10.27 4.58 13.26
C ALA A 342 9.67 3.56 12.29
N VAL A 343 10.48 2.97 11.40
CA VAL A 343 9.98 1.95 10.45
C VAL A 343 9.62 0.65 11.15
N SER A 344 10.37 0.27 12.19
CA SER A 344 10.04 -0.91 13.02
C SER A 344 8.72 -0.76 13.77
N ALA A 345 8.46 0.39 14.37
CA ALA A 345 7.20 0.68 15.05
C ALA A 345 6.02 0.68 14.07
N ALA A 346 6.16 1.33 12.92
CA ALA A 346 5.15 1.34 11.87
C ALA A 346 4.85 -0.07 11.33
N ALA A 347 5.89 -0.88 11.14
CA ALA A 347 5.77 -2.26 10.69
C ALA A 347 5.02 -3.14 11.70
N ARG A 348 5.33 -3.03 13.00
CA ARG A 348 4.58 -3.72 14.07
C ARG A 348 3.11 -3.35 14.05
N THR A 349 2.80 -2.07 13.91
CA THR A 349 1.41 -1.59 13.80
C THR A 349 0.70 -2.17 12.57
N GLU A 350 1.40 -2.29 11.42
CA GLU A 350 0.83 -2.92 10.21
C GLU A 350 0.56 -4.40 10.41
N ILE A 351 1.42 -5.16 11.11
CA ILE A 351 1.19 -6.57 11.42
C ILE A 351 -0.11 -6.72 12.24
N VAL A 352 -0.31 -5.89 13.26
CA VAL A 352 -1.56 -5.89 14.05
C VAL A 352 -2.78 -5.53 13.20
N ARG A 353 -2.67 -4.57 12.26
CA ARG A 353 -3.75 -4.26 11.32
C ARG A 353 -4.11 -5.46 10.44
N ARG A 354 -3.10 -6.20 9.95
CA ARG A 354 -3.31 -7.42 9.14
C ARG A 354 -3.99 -8.52 9.95
N TYR A 355 -3.63 -8.67 11.22
CA TYR A 355 -4.29 -9.60 12.12
C TYR A 355 -5.79 -9.28 12.29
N TYR A 356 -6.15 -8.03 12.59
CA TYR A 356 -7.57 -7.65 12.68
C TYR A 356 -8.31 -7.82 11.36
N LYS A 357 -7.66 -7.53 10.23
CA LYS A 357 -8.26 -7.78 8.92
C LYS A 357 -8.55 -9.27 8.73
N ALA A 358 -7.59 -10.14 9.05
CA ALA A 358 -7.76 -11.59 8.93
C ALA A 358 -8.89 -12.11 9.84
N LEU A 359 -8.96 -11.64 11.10
CA LEU A 359 -10.05 -11.98 12.00
C LEU A 359 -11.44 -11.60 11.44
N ASN A 360 -11.53 -10.41 10.81
CA ASN A 360 -12.78 -9.98 10.20
C ASN A 360 -13.12 -10.78 8.94
N ASP A 361 -12.14 -11.07 8.10
CA ASP A 361 -12.34 -11.88 6.90
C ASP A 361 -12.71 -13.33 7.26
N HIS A 362 -12.11 -13.89 8.30
CA HIS A 362 -12.51 -15.19 8.88
C HIS A 362 -13.94 -15.15 9.41
N ARG A 363 -14.30 -14.10 10.17
CA ARG A 363 -15.68 -13.93 10.68
C ARG A 363 -16.72 -13.81 9.56
N LYS A 364 -16.32 -13.27 8.41
CA LYS A 364 -17.15 -13.18 7.20
C LYS A 364 -17.16 -14.50 6.38
N GLY A 365 -16.38 -15.51 6.78
CA GLY A 365 -16.26 -16.80 6.08
C GLY A 365 -15.36 -16.78 4.85
N ASN A 366 -14.50 -15.79 4.70
CA ASN A 366 -13.64 -15.61 3.53
C ASN A 366 -12.21 -16.13 3.73
N LEU A 367 -11.82 -16.51 4.95
CA LEU A 367 -10.46 -16.89 5.31
C LEU A 367 -10.45 -18.07 6.30
N GLY A 368 -9.45 -18.95 6.22
CA GLY A 368 -9.23 -20.06 7.14
C GLY A 368 -8.44 -19.67 8.40
N ASP A 369 -8.40 -20.58 9.37
CA ASP A 369 -7.69 -20.40 10.66
C ASP A 369 -6.17 -20.36 10.49
N ASP A 370 -5.62 -21.02 9.47
CA ASP A 370 -4.20 -21.12 9.17
C ASP A 370 -3.52 -19.76 9.02
N VAL A 371 -4.20 -18.82 8.35
CA VAL A 371 -3.72 -17.45 8.18
C VAL A 371 -3.71 -16.69 9.50
N ILE A 372 -4.70 -16.90 10.36
CA ILE A 372 -4.75 -16.29 11.71
C ILE A 372 -3.56 -16.76 12.54
N TYR A 373 -3.32 -18.08 12.61
CA TYR A 373 -2.18 -18.64 13.35
C TYR A 373 -0.83 -18.15 12.83
N LYS A 374 -0.70 -18.01 11.49
CA LYS A 374 0.51 -17.42 10.90
C LYS A 374 0.72 -15.97 11.35
N LEU A 375 -0.33 -15.16 11.37
CA LEU A 375 -0.25 -13.76 11.81
C LEU A 375 0.06 -13.63 13.30
N GLU A 376 -0.49 -14.49 14.15
CA GLU A 376 -0.15 -14.57 15.58
C GLU A 376 1.34 -14.89 15.78
N LEU A 377 1.87 -15.83 14.99
CA LEU A 377 3.29 -16.17 15.02
C LEU A 377 4.15 -14.95 14.60
N LEU A 378 3.75 -14.24 13.54
CA LEU A 378 4.46 -13.06 13.06
C LEU A 378 4.41 -11.91 14.07
N MET A 379 3.27 -11.70 14.76
CA MET A 379 3.17 -10.74 15.87
C MET A 379 4.16 -11.06 16.97
N LYS A 380 4.22 -12.34 17.39
CA LYS A 380 5.18 -12.81 18.40
C LYS A 380 6.64 -12.62 17.96
N GLN A 381 6.96 -12.90 16.70
CA GLN A 381 8.31 -12.70 16.15
C GLN A 381 8.70 -11.23 16.06
N ALA A 382 7.75 -10.35 15.74
CA ALA A 382 7.94 -8.91 15.68
C ALA A 382 7.99 -8.24 17.07
N GLY A 383 7.66 -8.99 18.14
CA GLY A 383 7.59 -8.46 19.50
C GLY A 383 6.47 -7.43 19.65
N THR A 384 5.28 -7.72 19.11
CA THR A 384 4.11 -6.83 19.18
C THR A 384 2.84 -7.61 19.56
N SER A 385 1.85 -6.88 20.02
CA SER A 385 0.55 -7.40 20.43
C SER A 385 -0.58 -6.42 20.07
N ILE A 386 -1.82 -6.83 20.26
CA ILE A 386 -2.98 -5.98 20.00
C ILE A 386 -3.04 -4.78 20.95
N GLU A 387 -2.48 -4.91 22.14
CA GLU A 387 -2.42 -3.87 23.18
C GLU A 387 -1.52 -2.71 22.78
N ASP A 388 -0.53 -2.93 21.92
CA ASP A 388 0.37 -1.88 21.43
C ASP A 388 -0.36 -0.86 20.55
N ARG A 389 -1.56 -1.19 20.10
CA ARG A 389 -2.40 -0.29 19.31
C ARG A 389 -3.37 0.45 20.24
N VAL A 390 -2.97 1.65 20.69
CA VAL A 390 -3.68 2.45 21.72
C VAL A 390 -5.16 2.69 21.43
N VAL A 391 -5.55 2.80 20.16
CA VAL A 391 -6.96 2.97 19.76
C VAL A 391 -7.83 1.75 20.08
N VAL A 392 -7.24 0.54 20.14
CA VAL A 392 -7.96 -0.68 20.53
C VAL A 392 -8.39 -0.60 21.99
N ALA A 393 -7.46 -0.33 22.87
CA ALA A 393 -7.74 -0.16 24.31
C ALA A 393 -8.73 0.99 24.56
N ALA A 394 -8.58 2.12 23.86
CA ALA A 394 -9.46 3.28 24.00
C ALA A 394 -10.91 3.00 23.54
N ALA A 395 -11.08 2.30 22.42
CA ALA A 395 -12.40 1.92 21.91
C ALA A 395 -13.09 0.91 22.84
N ASN A 396 -12.37 -0.14 23.26
CA ASN A 396 -12.90 -1.16 24.16
C ASN A 396 -13.29 -0.57 25.52
N LYS A 397 -12.42 0.24 26.12
CA LYS A 397 -12.74 0.97 27.36
C LYS A 397 -14.00 1.82 27.21
N ARG A 398 -14.14 2.53 26.09
CA ARG A 398 -15.32 3.37 25.85
C ARG A 398 -16.59 2.53 25.71
N ALA A 399 -16.52 1.37 25.07
CA ALA A 399 -17.65 0.45 24.95
C ALA A 399 -18.05 -0.13 26.31
N GLU A 400 -17.08 -0.52 27.15
CA GLU A 400 -17.32 -1.01 28.50
C GLU A 400 -17.98 0.04 29.40
N GLU A 401 -17.48 1.29 29.38
CA GLU A 401 -18.04 2.41 30.15
C GLU A 401 -19.50 2.74 29.80
N THR A 402 -19.89 2.51 28.56
CA THR A 402 -21.20 2.96 28.06
C THR A 402 -22.19 1.85 27.80
N GLY A 403 -21.73 0.59 27.71
CA GLY A 403 -22.54 -0.57 27.32
C GLY A 403 -22.94 -0.57 25.84
N ASP A 404 -22.46 0.39 25.04
CA ASP A 404 -22.77 0.54 23.61
C ASP A 404 -21.50 0.32 22.77
N PRO A 405 -21.63 -0.11 21.50
CA PRO A 405 -20.49 -0.13 20.59
C PRO A 405 -19.80 1.23 20.50
N ALA A 406 -18.47 1.22 20.44
CA ALA A 406 -17.65 2.42 20.41
C ALA A 406 -16.59 2.36 19.32
N ALA A 407 -16.05 3.52 18.98
CA ALA A 407 -14.90 3.67 18.11
C ALA A 407 -13.93 4.70 18.68
N ALA A 408 -12.64 4.54 18.37
CA ALA A 408 -11.60 5.49 18.76
C ALA A 408 -10.72 5.82 17.56
N ILE A 409 -10.23 7.04 17.52
CA ILE A 409 -9.24 7.54 16.56
C ILE A 409 -8.06 8.16 17.31
N GLU A 410 -6.86 7.86 16.86
CA GLU A 410 -5.63 8.56 17.25
C GLU A 410 -5.31 9.59 16.17
N LEU A 411 -5.34 10.85 16.54
CA LEU A 411 -4.95 11.95 15.67
C LEU A 411 -3.43 12.02 15.53
N MET A 412 -2.94 12.74 14.53
CA MET A 412 -1.51 12.82 14.20
C MET A 412 -0.65 13.37 15.34
N ASP A 413 -1.23 14.10 16.29
CA ASP A 413 -0.56 14.62 17.49
C ASP A 413 -0.62 13.66 18.69
N GLY A 414 -1.14 12.44 18.51
CA GLY A 414 -1.31 11.44 19.57
C GLY A 414 -2.59 11.62 20.41
N THR A 415 -3.43 12.62 20.10
CA THR A 415 -4.69 12.81 20.82
C THR A 415 -5.67 11.69 20.48
N ILE A 416 -6.19 11.02 21.50
CA ILE A 416 -7.22 9.97 21.35
C ILE A 416 -8.61 10.59 21.46
N VAL A 417 -9.43 10.34 20.45
CA VAL A 417 -10.84 10.78 20.41
C VAL A 417 -11.74 9.57 20.26
N THR A 418 -12.80 9.50 21.06
CA THR A 418 -13.75 8.39 21.02
C THR A 418 -15.15 8.83 20.62
N GLY A 419 -15.92 7.90 20.07
CA GLY A 419 -17.35 8.02 19.86
C GLY A 419 -18.07 6.73 20.26
N LYS A 420 -19.34 6.82 20.61
CA LYS A 420 -20.19 5.65 20.89
C LYS A 420 -21.46 5.68 20.06
N THR A 421 -22.05 4.53 19.88
CA THR A 421 -23.38 4.40 19.28
C THR A 421 -24.43 5.15 20.11
N SER A 422 -25.36 5.80 19.42
CA SER A 422 -26.52 6.48 19.98
C SER A 422 -27.78 6.18 19.16
N SER A 423 -28.92 6.74 19.52
CA SER A 423 -30.13 6.66 18.70
C SER A 423 -30.01 7.36 17.33
N LEU A 424 -29.11 8.33 17.23
CA LEU A 424 -28.93 9.16 16.02
C LEU A 424 -27.79 8.67 15.12
N LEU A 425 -26.66 8.26 15.71
CA LEU A 425 -25.40 8.02 15.02
C LEU A 425 -24.80 6.66 15.39
N GLY A 426 -24.17 6.00 14.45
CA GLY A 426 -23.26 4.89 14.72
C GLY A 426 -21.99 5.35 15.43
N ALA A 427 -21.26 4.43 16.06
CA ALA A 427 -20.04 4.71 16.81
C ALA A 427 -18.98 5.42 15.96
N SER A 428 -18.76 4.93 14.75
CA SER A 428 -17.81 5.48 13.77
C SER A 428 -18.16 6.92 13.38
N SER A 429 -19.44 7.19 13.11
CA SER A 429 -19.95 8.54 12.78
C SER A 429 -19.80 9.52 13.94
N ALA A 430 -20.12 9.08 15.16
CA ALA A 430 -19.96 9.89 16.36
C ALA A 430 -18.49 10.20 16.64
N MET A 431 -17.60 9.21 16.49
CA MET A 431 -16.15 9.39 16.64
C MET A 431 -15.62 10.35 15.58
N LEU A 432 -16.03 10.23 14.32
CA LEU A 432 -15.63 11.11 13.22
C LEU A 432 -15.97 12.57 13.51
N LEU A 433 -17.22 12.87 13.89
CA LEU A 433 -17.63 14.23 14.27
C LEU A 433 -16.84 14.78 15.47
N ASN A 434 -16.57 13.94 16.47
CA ASN A 434 -15.77 14.32 17.63
C ASN A 434 -14.32 14.62 17.23
N ALA A 435 -13.74 13.84 16.31
CA ALA A 435 -12.40 14.08 15.78
C ALA A 435 -12.33 15.42 15.04
N LEU A 436 -13.29 15.71 14.16
CA LEU A 436 -13.36 16.99 13.45
C LEU A 436 -13.50 18.18 14.41
N LYS A 437 -14.33 18.06 15.47
CA LYS A 437 -14.42 19.09 16.52
C LYS A 437 -13.08 19.30 17.21
N THR A 438 -12.41 18.24 17.60
CA THR A 438 -11.12 18.31 18.29
C THR A 438 -10.07 19.00 17.42
N LEU A 439 -9.98 18.62 16.14
CA LEU A 439 -9.06 19.22 15.16
C LEU A 439 -9.35 20.69 14.89
N ALA A 440 -10.61 21.09 14.96
CA ALA A 440 -11.06 22.47 14.76
C ALA A 440 -11.00 23.33 16.04
N GLY A 441 -10.68 22.74 17.21
CA GLY A 441 -10.72 23.43 18.49
C GLY A 441 -12.14 23.78 18.97
N ILE A 442 -13.15 23.07 18.47
CA ILE A 442 -14.56 23.27 18.83
C ILE A 442 -14.87 22.53 20.13
N LYS A 443 -15.60 23.17 21.05
CA LYS A 443 -16.02 22.56 22.31
C LYS A 443 -16.90 21.33 22.10
N LYS A 444 -16.77 20.34 22.99
CA LYS A 444 -17.48 19.05 22.89
C LYS A 444 -19.02 19.19 22.88
N GLU A 445 -19.53 20.19 23.58
CA GLU A 445 -20.96 20.45 23.76
C GLU A 445 -21.61 20.99 22.48
N VAL A 446 -20.84 21.56 21.56
CA VAL A 446 -21.36 22.09 20.30
C VAL A 446 -21.81 20.95 19.41
N LYS A 447 -23.04 20.97 18.95
CA LYS A 447 -23.60 20.03 17.98
C LYS A 447 -23.33 20.56 16.57
N LEU A 448 -22.52 19.87 15.78
CA LEU A 448 -22.25 20.23 14.38
C LEU A 448 -23.44 20.00 13.45
N ILE A 449 -24.30 19.06 13.80
CA ILE A 449 -25.53 18.73 13.11
C ILE A 449 -26.62 18.65 14.16
N ALA A 450 -27.65 19.46 14.03
CA ALA A 450 -28.77 19.48 14.96
C ALA A 450 -29.62 18.18 14.80
N PRO A 451 -30.20 17.64 15.88
CA PRO A 451 -31.07 16.45 15.80
C PRO A 451 -32.21 16.63 14.81
N GLU A 452 -32.75 17.83 14.69
CA GLU A 452 -33.82 18.21 13.78
C GLU A 452 -33.46 18.04 12.30
N ILE A 453 -32.17 17.97 11.97
CA ILE A 453 -31.65 17.67 10.63
C ILE A 453 -31.45 16.16 10.47
N ILE A 454 -31.04 15.46 11.52
CA ILE A 454 -30.77 14.01 11.50
C ILE A 454 -32.08 13.21 11.40
N GLU A 455 -33.08 13.56 12.17
CA GLU A 455 -34.35 12.83 12.26
C GLU A 455 -35.10 12.72 10.91
N PRO A 456 -35.20 13.76 10.05
CA PRO A 456 -35.77 13.63 8.72
C PRO A 456 -35.00 12.64 7.84
N ILE A 457 -33.65 12.60 7.93
CA ILE A 457 -32.81 11.64 7.20
C ILE A 457 -33.11 10.22 7.67
N GLN A 458 -33.25 9.99 8.98
CA GLN A 458 -33.64 8.71 9.55
C GLN A 458 -35.02 8.24 9.03
N ARG A 459 -36.00 9.15 8.99
CA ARG A 459 -37.35 8.86 8.47
C ARG A 459 -37.32 8.48 6.97
N LEU A 460 -36.54 9.22 6.17
CA LEU A 460 -36.34 8.89 4.75
C LEU A 460 -35.72 7.51 4.60
N LYS A 461 -34.65 7.26 5.37
CA LYS A 461 -33.85 6.02 5.34
C LYS A 461 -34.71 4.79 5.65
N ILE A 462 -35.54 4.86 6.70
CA ILE A 462 -36.39 3.75 7.13
C ILE A 462 -37.66 3.66 6.28
N GLY A 463 -38.38 4.78 6.09
CA GLY A 463 -39.69 4.79 5.50
C GLY A 463 -39.73 4.64 3.98
N HIS A 464 -38.69 5.10 3.29
CA HIS A 464 -38.67 5.14 1.83
C HIS A 464 -37.52 4.36 1.19
N LEU A 465 -36.33 4.29 1.83
CA LEU A 465 -35.17 3.60 1.28
C LEU A 465 -35.04 2.15 1.77
N GLY A 466 -35.95 1.70 2.66
CA GLY A 466 -36.02 0.30 3.12
C GLY A 466 -34.89 -0.13 4.06
N ASN A 467 -34.10 0.80 4.61
CA ASN A 467 -33.08 0.50 5.58
C ASN A 467 -33.72 0.07 6.91
N GLN A 468 -33.10 -0.88 7.61
CA GLN A 468 -33.53 -1.30 8.94
C GLN A 468 -32.81 -0.55 10.08
N ASN A 469 -31.65 0.04 9.80
CA ASN A 469 -30.85 0.79 10.77
C ASN A 469 -31.13 2.29 10.63
N PRO A 470 -31.76 2.94 11.63
CA PRO A 470 -32.04 4.38 11.58
C PRO A 470 -30.79 5.26 11.73
N ARG A 471 -29.73 4.74 12.37
CA ARG A 471 -28.52 5.52 12.65
C ARG A 471 -27.82 5.94 11.37
N LEU A 472 -27.29 7.16 11.37
CA LEU A 472 -26.55 7.65 10.21
C LEU A 472 -25.17 6.99 10.13
N HIS A 473 -24.82 6.55 8.94
CA HIS A 473 -23.46 6.11 8.55
C HIS A 473 -22.55 7.31 8.32
N THR A 474 -21.27 7.06 8.15
CA THR A 474 -20.25 8.12 8.02
C THR A 474 -20.45 9.00 6.77
N ASP A 475 -20.89 8.43 5.64
CA ASP A 475 -21.21 9.19 4.43
C ASP A 475 -22.43 10.09 4.62
N GLU A 476 -23.52 9.57 5.21
CA GLU A 476 -24.73 10.32 5.51
C GLU A 476 -24.44 11.49 6.46
N VAL A 477 -23.59 11.26 7.46
CA VAL A 477 -23.14 12.30 8.40
C VAL A 477 -22.31 13.38 7.70
N LEU A 478 -21.39 13.00 6.81
CA LEU A 478 -20.58 13.97 6.06
C LEU A 478 -21.42 14.79 5.08
N ILE A 479 -22.43 14.19 4.43
CA ILE A 479 -23.39 14.90 3.59
C ILE A 479 -24.20 15.89 4.44
N ALA A 480 -24.76 15.45 5.57
CA ALA A 480 -25.52 16.33 6.47
C ALA A 480 -24.64 17.48 6.99
N LEU A 481 -23.38 17.20 7.37
CA LEU A 481 -22.43 18.23 7.81
C LEU A 481 -22.12 19.23 6.69
N SER A 482 -21.95 18.76 5.45
CA SER A 482 -21.69 19.65 4.31
C SER A 482 -22.86 20.59 4.01
N ILE A 483 -24.10 20.13 4.21
CA ILE A 483 -25.30 20.97 4.08
C ILE A 483 -25.34 22.01 5.20
N CYS A 484 -25.05 21.61 6.44
CA CYS A 484 -24.99 22.55 7.57
C CYS A 484 -23.89 23.61 7.36
N ALA A 485 -22.76 23.23 6.79
CA ALA A 485 -21.60 24.12 6.54
C ALA A 485 -21.93 25.30 5.61
N VAL A 486 -23.01 25.23 4.83
CA VAL A 486 -23.46 26.33 3.96
C VAL A 486 -23.88 27.57 4.77
N THR A 487 -24.47 27.36 5.95
CA THR A 487 -25.04 28.43 6.79
C THR A 487 -24.41 28.54 8.16
N ASP A 488 -23.71 27.49 8.62
CA ASP A 488 -23.06 27.46 9.93
C ASP A 488 -21.53 27.47 9.78
N PRO A 489 -20.86 28.59 10.13
CA PRO A 489 -19.41 28.70 10.07
C PRO A 489 -18.67 27.68 10.95
N VAL A 490 -19.31 27.19 12.04
CA VAL A 490 -18.71 26.18 12.92
C VAL A 490 -18.70 24.81 12.25
N ALA A 491 -19.76 24.46 11.55
CA ALA A 491 -19.83 23.25 10.74
C ALA A 491 -18.82 23.30 9.57
N ASP A 492 -18.67 24.45 8.90
CA ASP A 492 -17.67 24.66 7.83
C ASP A 492 -16.23 24.51 8.38
N LEU A 493 -15.95 25.10 9.55
CA LEU A 493 -14.64 24.96 10.20
C LEU A 493 -14.31 23.50 10.52
N ALA A 494 -15.28 22.71 10.97
CA ALA A 494 -15.13 21.28 11.23
C ALA A 494 -14.90 20.51 9.92
N LEU A 495 -15.69 20.76 8.89
CA LEU A 495 -15.58 20.07 7.59
C LEU A 495 -14.20 20.24 6.95
N LYS A 496 -13.62 21.43 7.05
CA LYS A 496 -12.25 21.74 6.57
C LYS A 496 -11.14 20.93 7.25
N GLN A 497 -11.44 20.20 8.33
CA GLN A 497 -10.44 19.37 9.01
C GLN A 497 -10.31 17.96 8.41
N LEU A 498 -11.15 17.56 7.46
CA LEU A 498 -11.17 16.20 6.90
C LEU A 498 -9.80 15.72 6.40
N GLU A 499 -9.04 16.58 5.72
CA GLU A 499 -7.72 16.23 5.20
C GLU A 499 -6.71 15.84 6.30
N LYS A 500 -6.90 16.35 7.53
CA LYS A 500 -6.03 16.03 8.68
C LYS A 500 -6.27 14.64 9.26
N LEU A 501 -7.30 13.93 8.81
CA LEU A 501 -7.58 12.55 9.21
C LEU A 501 -6.71 11.53 8.47
N LYS A 502 -6.08 11.93 7.39
CA LYS A 502 -5.22 11.03 6.60
C LYS A 502 -4.11 10.44 7.49
N CYS A 503 -3.91 9.13 7.36
CA CYS A 503 -2.96 8.33 8.14
C CYS A 503 -3.29 8.19 9.65
N CYS A 504 -4.41 8.73 10.14
CA CYS A 504 -4.86 8.49 11.52
C CYS A 504 -5.24 7.02 11.72
N GLU A 505 -5.00 6.51 12.93
CA GLU A 505 -5.35 5.15 13.34
C GLU A 505 -6.75 5.11 13.94
N VAL A 506 -7.60 4.19 13.47
CA VAL A 506 -8.98 4.01 13.95
C VAL A 506 -9.25 2.56 14.33
N HIS A 507 -9.97 2.37 15.41
CA HIS A 507 -10.51 1.07 15.80
C HIS A 507 -11.98 1.17 16.16
N SER A 508 -12.77 0.20 15.73
CA SER A 508 -14.19 0.01 16.10
C SER A 508 -14.37 -1.29 16.85
N THR A 509 -15.19 -1.27 17.91
CA THR A 509 -15.51 -2.49 18.69
C THR A 509 -16.49 -3.44 18.00
N VAL A 510 -16.94 -3.09 16.80
CA VAL A 510 -17.81 -3.91 15.94
C VAL A 510 -17.39 -3.80 14.47
N ILE A 511 -17.71 -4.82 13.68
CA ILE A 511 -17.54 -4.80 12.22
C ILE A 511 -18.41 -3.67 11.66
N LEU A 512 -17.80 -2.79 10.88
CA LEU A 512 -18.49 -1.69 10.22
C LEU A 512 -19.18 -2.13 8.93
N SER A 513 -20.12 -1.31 8.47
CA SER A 513 -20.74 -1.48 7.15
C SER A 513 -19.72 -1.22 6.04
N SER A 514 -19.95 -1.78 4.85
CA SER A 514 -19.12 -1.52 3.67
C SER A 514 -19.07 -0.04 3.28
N VAL A 515 -20.12 0.71 3.60
CA VAL A 515 -20.19 2.16 3.39
C VAL A 515 -19.20 2.88 4.29
N ASP A 516 -19.23 2.60 5.60
CA ASP A 516 -18.30 3.18 6.57
C ASP A 516 -16.85 2.82 6.24
N GLU A 517 -16.57 1.53 5.95
CA GLU A 517 -15.24 1.08 5.53
C GLU A 517 -14.75 1.85 4.29
N THR A 518 -15.62 2.09 3.32
CA THR A 518 -15.30 2.82 2.09
C THR A 518 -14.99 4.29 2.37
N VAL A 519 -15.76 4.95 3.23
CA VAL A 519 -15.51 6.35 3.61
C VAL A 519 -14.15 6.48 4.29
N PHE A 520 -13.85 5.67 5.31
CA PHE A 520 -12.56 5.72 5.99
C PHE A 520 -11.39 5.43 5.05
N LYS A 521 -11.56 4.49 4.12
CA LYS A 521 -10.55 4.22 3.09
C LYS A 521 -10.31 5.44 2.20
N LYS A 522 -11.37 6.14 1.77
CA LYS A 522 -11.26 7.37 0.94
C LYS A 522 -10.64 8.53 1.72
N LEU A 523 -10.90 8.63 3.01
CA LEU A 523 -10.27 9.61 3.90
C LEU A 523 -8.80 9.26 4.22
N GLY A 524 -8.30 8.11 3.77
CA GLY A 524 -6.93 7.65 4.02
C GLY A 524 -6.66 7.25 5.47
N VAL A 525 -7.70 6.86 6.20
CA VAL A 525 -7.64 6.43 7.60
C VAL A 525 -7.31 4.94 7.69
N ASN A 526 -6.51 4.54 8.67
CA ASN A 526 -6.12 3.16 8.93
C ASN A 526 -7.12 2.49 9.89
N LEU A 527 -8.20 1.94 9.34
CA LEU A 527 -9.29 1.32 10.10
C LEU A 527 -8.98 -0.13 10.46
N THR A 528 -9.33 -0.52 11.71
CA THR A 528 -9.49 -1.91 12.17
C THR A 528 -10.80 -2.06 12.93
N CYS A 529 -11.31 -3.30 13.03
CA CYS A 529 -12.54 -3.60 13.76
C CYS A 529 -12.37 -4.88 14.58
N GLU A 530 -13.04 -4.97 15.75
CA GLU A 530 -13.23 -6.25 16.39
C GLU A 530 -14.09 -7.19 15.53
N PRO A 531 -13.83 -8.51 15.53
CA PRO A 531 -14.57 -9.48 14.72
C PRO A 531 -15.95 -9.79 15.31
N LYS A 532 -16.71 -8.77 15.64
CA LYS A 532 -18.03 -8.85 16.29
C LYS A 532 -19.04 -8.05 15.49
N TYR A 533 -20.22 -8.64 15.23
CA TYR A 533 -21.34 -7.89 14.68
C TYR A 533 -22.09 -7.15 15.80
N GLU A 534 -22.56 -5.93 15.51
CA GLU A 534 -23.34 -5.13 16.47
C GLU A 534 -24.63 -5.82 16.90
N THR A 535 -25.27 -6.58 16.00
CA THR A 535 -26.51 -7.31 16.27
C THR A 535 -26.39 -8.76 15.82
N LYS A 536 -27.26 -9.64 16.40
CA LYS A 536 -27.40 -11.04 15.97
C LYS A 536 -28.11 -11.18 14.62
N LYS A 537 -28.71 -10.13 14.08
CA LYS A 537 -29.35 -10.13 12.77
C LYS A 537 -28.29 -10.07 11.68
N LEU A 538 -28.21 -11.11 10.83
CA LEU A 538 -27.26 -11.23 9.73
C LEU A 538 -27.44 -10.19 8.61
N PHE A 539 -28.49 -9.39 8.65
CA PHE A 539 -28.80 -8.39 7.65
C PHE A 539 -28.69 -6.97 8.20
N HIS A 540 -27.49 -6.42 8.10
CA HIS A 540 -27.23 -5.01 7.86
C HIS A 540 -26.68 -4.86 6.43
N ARG A 541 -27.49 -5.27 5.47
CA ARG A 541 -27.23 -5.00 4.06
C ARG A 541 -27.79 -3.64 3.69
#